data_f9e4272eaf4bcbd87ced7de8ea5416ce
#
_entry.id   f9e4272eaf4bcbd87ced7de8ea5416ce
#
_cell.length_a   1.000
_cell.length_b   1.000
_cell.length_c   1.000
_cell.angle_alpha   90.00
_cell.angle_beta   90.00
_cell.angle_gamma   90.00
#
_symmetry.space_group_name_H-M   'P 1'
#
loop_
_entity.id
_entity.type
_entity.pdbx_description
1 polymer ?
#
loop_
_entity_poly.entity_id
_entity_poly.type
_entity_poly.pdbx_seq_one_letter_code
_entity_poly.pdbx_strand_id
1 'polypeptide(L)'
;MEKREFYLKIDDYQLATEWILESKYTVLFTGAGISVESGIPPFRGENGLWTKYNPSFLLTSYFIKHPKESWELIYEIFYKYFNQANPNKAHYFIAELEKKGLINAIITQNIDNLHQNAGSKNIIEYHGTSRTLTCLNCTQKFDSKKLLEKEKLPPQCPYCNGLLKPDFVFFNEPIPSESQFLSNKYASMAELFIL
;
A
#
# COMPACT_ATOMS: atom_id res chain seq x y z
N MET A 1 21.87 1.61 22.12
CA MET A 1 20.79 2.57 21.84
C MET A 1 19.57 2.07 22.62
N GLU A 2 19.20 2.78 23.69
CA GLU A 2 18.01 2.45 24.47
C GLU A 2 16.76 2.56 23.58
N LYS A 3 15.95 1.49 23.54
CA LYS A 3 14.61 1.54 22.97
C LYS A 3 13.81 2.49 23.85
N ARG A 4 13.54 3.72 23.41
CA ARG A 4 12.51 4.55 24.01
C ARG A 4 11.16 3.95 23.64
N GLU A 5 10.60 3.17 24.55
CA GLU A 5 9.18 2.79 24.48
C GLU A 5 8.35 4.05 24.78
N PHE A 6 7.73 4.61 23.77
CA PHE A 6 6.77 5.70 23.93
C PHE A 6 5.45 5.09 24.40
N TYR A 7 5.22 5.06 25.70
CA TYR A 7 3.89 4.86 26.24
C TYR A 7 3.12 6.18 26.13
N LEU A 8 2.09 6.21 25.26
CA LEU A 8 1.14 7.30 25.23
C LEU A 8 0.39 7.33 26.58
N LYS A 9 0.31 8.51 27.20
CA LYS A 9 -0.48 8.70 28.41
C LYS A 9 -1.95 8.85 28.04
N ILE A 10 -2.86 8.69 29.02
CA ILE A 10 -4.31 8.90 28.80
C ILE A 10 -4.57 10.32 28.24
N ASP A 11 -3.84 11.32 28.71
CA ASP A 11 -3.94 12.70 28.24
C ASP A 11 -3.58 12.84 26.76
N ASP A 12 -2.63 12.04 26.24
CA ASP A 12 -2.24 12.07 24.81
C ASP A 12 -3.37 11.57 23.91
N TYR A 13 -4.13 10.55 24.34
CA TYR A 13 -5.30 10.05 23.60
C TYR A 13 -6.45 11.03 23.62
N GLN A 14 -6.68 11.73 24.74
CA GLN A 14 -7.68 12.77 24.84
C GLN A 14 -7.35 13.92 23.91
N LEU A 15 -6.11 14.41 23.94
CA LEU A 15 -5.64 15.49 23.09
C LEU A 15 -5.75 15.12 21.60
N ALA A 16 -5.35 13.91 21.20
CA ALA A 16 -5.51 13.44 19.83
C ALA A 16 -6.99 13.39 19.41
N THR A 17 -7.86 12.97 20.32
CA THR A 17 -9.31 12.94 20.08
C THR A 17 -9.86 14.35 19.87
N GLU A 18 -9.47 15.31 20.71
CA GLU A 18 -9.87 16.73 20.58
C GLU A 18 -9.43 17.29 19.23
N TRP A 19 -8.19 17.10 18.83
CA TRP A 19 -7.68 17.55 17.52
C TRP A 19 -8.46 16.96 16.33
N ILE A 20 -8.82 15.67 16.40
CA ILE A 20 -9.63 15.04 15.36
C ILE A 20 -11.05 15.63 15.31
N LEU A 21 -11.65 15.90 16.48
CA LEU A 21 -13.02 16.45 16.56
C LEU A 21 -13.09 17.93 16.16
N GLU A 22 -12.05 18.70 16.42
CA GLU A 22 -11.98 20.13 16.10
C GLU A 22 -11.56 20.41 14.65
N SER A 23 -10.80 19.50 14.04
CA SER A 23 -10.31 19.68 12.69
C SER A 23 -11.44 19.65 11.67
N LYS A 24 -11.44 20.63 10.77
CA LYS A 24 -12.36 20.68 9.63
C LYS A 24 -11.89 19.85 8.45
N TYR A 25 -10.60 19.54 8.39
CA TYR A 25 -10.02 18.75 7.31
C TYR A 25 -8.85 17.90 7.80
N THR A 26 -9.14 16.65 8.08
CA THR A 26 -8.15 15.68 8.57
C THR A 26 -7.70 14.77 7.45
N VAL A 27 -6.39 14.67 7.26
CA VAL A 27 -5.76 13.74 6.32
C VAL A 27 -4.91 12.74 7.08
N LEU A 28 -5.10 11.47 6.76
CA LEU A 28 -4.31 10.37 7.32
C LEU A 28 -3.27 9.90 6.31
N PHE A 29 -2.03 9.66 6.77
CA PHE A 29 -0.96 9.06 5.96
C PHE A 29 -0.52 7.74 6.58
N THR A 30 -0.59 6.64 5.82
CA THR A 30 -0.26 5.31 6.33
C THR A 30 0.85 4.64 5.56
N GLY A 31 1.60 3.78 6.25
CA GLY A 31 2.64 2.93 5.69
C GLY A 31 2.51 1.48 6.20
N ALA A 32 3.53 0.65 5.93
CA ALA A 32 3.48 -0.79 6.22
C ALA A 32 3.24 -1.14 7.70
N GLY A 33 3.53 -0.22 8.62
CA GLY A 33 3.32 -0.42 10.05
C GLY A 33 1.87 -0.75 10.41
N ILE A 34 0.90 -0.11 9.75
CA ILE A 34 -0.53 -0.36 10.03
C ILE A 34 -0.96 -1.79 9.69
N SER A 35 -0.28 -2.44 8.74
CA SER A 35 -0.63 -3.78 8.24
C SER A 35 0.08 -4.93 8.97
N VAL A 36 0.97 -4.63 9.92
CA VAL A 36 1.72 -5.64 10.68
C VAL A 36 0.78 -6.55 11.48
N GLU A 37 -0.20 -5.99 12.16
CA GLU A 37 -1.22 -6.76 12.89
C GLU A 37 -2.16 -7.56 11.97
N SER A 38 -2.13 -7.29 10.68
CA SER A 38 -2.84 -8.06 9.65
C SER A 38 -2.00 -9.25 9.12
N GLY A 39 -0.78 -9.44 9.65
CA GLY A 39 0.12 -10.51 9.25
C GLY A 39 1.04 -10.17 8.06
N ILE A 40 1.05 -8.91 7.61
CA ILE A 40 1.95 -8.45 6.55
C ILE A 40 3.24 -7.92 7.19
N PRO A 41 4.41 -8.53 6.92
CA PRO A 41 5.67 -8.05 7.50
C PRO A 41 6.01 -6.63 7.01
N PRO A 42 6.61 -5.79 7.86
CA PRO A 42 7.06 -4.48 7.43
C PRO A 42 8.25 -4.60 6.46
N PHE A 43 8.51 -3.56 5.67
CA PHE A 43 9.67 -3.57 4.76
C PHE A 43 11.01 -3.44 5.49
N ARG A 44 11.06 -2.67 6.57
CA ARG A 44 12.27 -2.35 7.36
C ARG A 44 12.09 -2.71 8.83
N GLY A 45 13.20 -2.77 9.57
CA GLY A 45 13.23 -3.15 10.97
C GLY A 45 13.70 -4.59 11.16
N GLU A 46 13.74 -5.07 12.39
CA GLU A 46 14.35 -6.35 12.79
C GLU A 46 13.77 -7.57 12.03
N ASN A 47 12.46 -7.56 11.76
CA ASN A 47 11.74 -8.59 11.00
C ASN A 47 11.30 -8.11 9.62
N GLY A 48 11.92 -7.06 9.09
CA GLY A 48 11.54 -6.46 7.83
C GLY A 48 11.89 -7.32 6.62
N LEU A 49 11.11 -7.19 5.55
CA LEU A 49 11.31 -7.94 4.30
C LEU A 49 12.71 -7.72 3.72
N TRP A 50 13.24 -6.50 3.79
CA TRP A 50 14.56 -6.15 3.24
C TRP A 50 15.74 -6.68 4.07
N THR A 51 15.52 -7.32 5.21
CA THR A 51 16.55 -8.10 5.91
C THR A 51 16.72 -9.49 5.31
N LYS A 52 15.69 -10.01 4.65
CA LYS A 52 15.64 -11.36 4.07
C LYS A 52 15.82 -11.37 2.56
N TYR A 53 15.32 -10.34 1.88
CA TYR A 53 15.30 -10.26 0.42
C TYR A 53 16.07 -9.03 -0.07
N ASN A 54 16.91 -9.21 -1.09
CA ASN A 54 17.52 -8.09 -1.79
C ASN A 54 16.45 -7.43 -2.68
N PRO A 55 16.13 -6.14 -2.50
CA PRO A 55 15.03 -5.51 -3.23
C PRO A 55 15.30 -5.28 -4.72
N SER A 56 16.45 -5.69 -5.26
CA SER A 56 16.83 -5.49 -6.66
C SER A 56 15.82 -6.07 -7.67
N PHE A 57 15.07 -7.12 -7.28
CA PHE A 57 14.01 -7.69 -8.12
C PHE A 57 12.86 -6.72 -8.43
N LEU A 58 12.74 -5.63 -7.68
CA LEU A 58 11.81 -4.51 -7.92
C LEU A 58 12.45 -3.35 -8.68
N LEU A 59 13.67 -3.47 -9.17
CA LEU A 59 14.20 -2.53 -10.16
C LEU A 59 13.61 -2.86 -11.53
N THR A 60 13.02 -1.89 -12.22
CA THR A 60 12.40 -2.11 -13.54
C THR A 60 13.36 -2.74 -14.52
N SER A 61 14.63 -2.33 -14.52
CA SER A 61 15.66 -2.90 -15.39
C SER A 61 15.98 -4.37 -15.07
N TYR A 62 15.93 -4.76 -13.80
CA TYR A 62 16.12 -6.15 -13.37
C TYR A 62 14.91 -7.00 -13.74
N PHE A 63 13.70 -6.51 -13.42
CA PHE A 63 12.44 -7.17 -13.73
C PHE A 63 12.31 -7.54 -15.22
N ILE A 64 12.70 -6.63 -16.12
CA ILE A 64 12.66 -6.88 -17.57
C ILE A 64 13.66 -7.96 -17.99
N LYS A 65 14.86 -7.99 -17.37
CA LYS A 65 15.91 -8.97 -17.69
C LYS A 65 15.68 -10.34 -17.06
N HIS A 66 15.07 -10.38 -15.89
CA HIS A 66 14.85 -11.58 -15.07
C HIS A 66 13.37 -11.71 -14.64
N PRO A 67 12.42 -11.75 -15.59
CA PRO A 67 10.99 -11.65 -15.26
C PRO A 67 10.49 -12.83 -14.41
N LYS A 68 11.01 -14.04 -14.65
CA LYS A 68 10.61 -15.23 -13.89
C LYS A 68 11.00 -15.10 -12.41
N GLU A 69 12.26 -14.82 -12.14
CA GLU A 69 12.78 -14.66 -10.79
C GLU A 69 12.10 -13.52 -10.04
N SER A 70 11.94 -12.37 -10.70
CA SER A 70 11.25 -11.22 -10.11
C SER A 70 9.80 -11.55 -9.78
N TRP A 71 9.08 -12.23 -10.65
CA TRP A 71 7.70 -12.61 -10.41
C TRP A 71 7.53 -13.67 -9.31
N GLU A 72 8.45 -14.61 -9.19
CA GLU A 72 8.47 -15.61 -8.11
C GLU A 72 8.58 -14.89 -6.75
N LEU A 73 9.51 -13.93 -6.62
CA LEU A 73 9.68 -13.12 -5.41
C LEU A 73 8.50 -12.16 -5.16
N ILE A 74 8.00 -11.49 -6.21
CA ILE A 74 6.81 -10.62 -6.10
C ILE A 74 5.62 -11.41 -5.60
N TYR A 75 5.38 -12.60 -6.15
CA TYR A 75 4.27 -13.44 -5.72
C TYR A 75 4.43 -13.90 -4.28
N GLU A 76 5.60 -14.39 -3.90
CA GLU A 76 5.89 -14.85 -2.54
C GLU A 76 5.78 -13.73 -1.51
N ILE A 77 6.37 -12.57 -1.79
CA ILE A 77 6.51 -11.48 -0.82
C ILE A 77 5.24 -10.64 -0.70
N PHE A 78 4.47 -10.48 -1.79
CA PHE A 78 3.29 -9.61 -1.78
C PHE A 78 1.99 -10.41 -1.90
N TYR A 79 1.74 -11.07 -3.02
CA TYR A 79 0.45 -11.67 -3.30
C TYR A 79 0.07 -12.79 -2.34
N LYS A 80 1.03 -13.61 -1.91
CA LYS A 80 0.79 -14.68 -0.93
C LYS A 80 0.33 -14.13 0.42
N TYR A 81 0.98 -13.06 0.92
CA TYR A 81 0.55 -12.40 2.16
C TYR A 81 -0.77 -11.65 1.98
N PHE A 82 -0.93 -10.90 0.89
CA PHE A 82 -2.15 -10.12 0.65
C PHE A 82 -3.39 -10.98 0.52
N ASN A 83 -3.27 -12.19 -0.07
CA ASN A 83 -4.38 -13.12 -0.19
C ASN A 83 -4.84 -13.70 1.15
N GLN A 84 -4.02 -13.66 2.18
CA GLN A 84 -4.30 -14.18 3.52
C GLN A 84 -4.64 -13.09 4.53
N ALA A 85 -4.20 -11.86 4.28
CA ALA A 85 -4.37 -10.75 5.19
C ALA A 85 -5.82 -10.22 5.19
N ASN A 86 -6.29 -9.88 6.38
CA ASN A 86 -7.55 -9.20 6.58
C ASN A 86 -7.30 -7.84 7.25
N PRO A 87 -8.17 -6.85 7.06
CA PRO A 87 -8.10 -5.61 7.80
C PRO A 87 -8.07 -5.85 9.30
N ASN A 88 -7.22 -5.14 10.02
CA ASN A 88 -7.19 -5.16 11.48
C ASN A 88 -8.02 -4.01 12.07
N LYS A 89 -8.03 -3.91 13.40
CA LYS A 89 -8.82 -2.91 14.14
C LYS A 89 -8.52 -1.48 13.71
N ALA A 90 -7.26 -1.15 13.38
CA ALA A 90 -6.90 0.19 12.93
C ALA A 90 -7.54 0.53 11.59
N HIS A 91 -7.53 -0.39 10.62
CA HIS A 91 -8.18 -0.19 9.33
C HIS A 91 -9.70 0.05 9.47
N TYR A 92 -10.39 -0.77 10.28
CA TYR A 92 -11.82 -0.59 10.52
C TYR A 92 -12.13 0.70 11.27
N PHE A 93 -11.31 1.08 12.25
CA PHE A 93 -11.47 2.33 12.98
C PHE A 93 -11.33 3.54 12.07
N ILE A 94 -10.33 3.55 11.19
CA ILE A 94 -10.14 4.60 10.20
C ILE A 94 -11.35 4.70 9.26
N ALA A 95 -11.87 3.58 8.77
CA ALA A 95 -13.05 3.56 7.91
C ALA A 95 -14.30 4.12 8.63
N GLU A 96 -14.46 3.85 9.92
CA GLU A 96 -15.55 4.43 10.73
C GLU A 96 -15.38 5.95 10.94
N LEU A 97 -14.16 6.43 11.18
CA LEU A 97 -13.89 7.87 11.27
C LEU A 97 -14.17 8.59 9.94
N GLU A 98 -13.75 7.98 8.81
CA GLU A 98 -14.06 8.51 7.48
C GLU A 98 -15.57 8.58 7.24
N LYS A 99 -16.30 7.52 7.57
CA LYS A 99 -17.77 7.45 7.46
C LYS A 99 -18.48 8.53 8.30
N LYS A 100 -17.92 8.89 9.44
CA LYS A 100 -18.39 9.98 10.29
C LYS A 100 -17.97 11.38 9.82
N GLY A 101 -17.18 11.49 8.76
CA GLY A 101 -16.66 12.74 8.23
C GLY A 101 -15.51 13.34 9.04
N LEU A 102 -14.91 12.58 9.95
CA LEU A 102 -13.78 12.99 10.79
C LEU A 102 -12.42 12.78 10.10
N ILE A 103 -12.36 11.94 9.07
CA ILE A 103 -11.23 11.80 8.16
C ILE A 103 -11.72 12.10 6.75
N ASN A 104 -11.04 13.02 6.06
CA ASN A 104 -11.42 13.49 4.74
C ASN A 104 -10.70 12.75 3.61
N ALA A 105 -9.47 12.31 3.85
CA ALA A 105 -8.69 11.53 2.89
C ALA A 105 -7.66 10.63 3.59
N ILE A 106 -7.37 9.50 2.96
CA ILE A 106 -6.33 8.57 3.38
C ILE A 106 -5.30 8.49 2.26
N ILE A 107 -4.08 8.90 2.54
CA ILE A 107 -2.94 8.71 1.64
C ILE A 107 -2.19 7.48 2.15
N THR A 108 -2.06 6.45 1.33
CA THR A 108 -1.34 5.24 1.76
C THR A 108 -0.18 4.90 0.84
N GLN A 109 0.96 4.54 1.44
CA GLN A 109 2.08 3.92 0.72
C GLN A 109 1.84 2.42 0.47
N ASN A 110 0.83 1.84 1.14
CA ASN A 110 0.56 0.41 1.07
C ASN A 110 -0.13 0.03 -0.23
N ILE A 111 0.17 -1.17 -0.70
CA ILE A 111 -0.40 -1.76 -1.91
C ILE A 111 -1.24 -3.01 -1.59
N ASP A 112 -1.55 -3.23 -0.30
CA ASP A 112 -2.20 -4.44 0.23
C ASP A 112 -3.74 -4.42 0.16
N ASN A 113 -4.33 -3.27 -0.17
CA ASN A 113 -5.78 -3.03 -0.28
C ASN A 113 -6.58 -3.14 1.04
N LEU A 114 -5.92 -3.16 2.20
CA LEU A 114 -6.62 -3.38 3.47
C LEU A 114 -7.52 -2.21 3.87
N HIS A 115 -7.17 -0.97 3.52
CA HIS A 115 -8.06 0.17 3.72
C HIS A 115 -9.37 0.03 2.92
N GLN A 116 -9.27 -0.37 1.64
CA GLN A 116 -10.43 -0.62 0.79
C GLN A 116 -11.29 -1.75 1.33
N ASN A 117 -10.64 -2.84 1.75
CA ASN A 117 -11.32 -4.00 2.32
C ASN A 117 -12.01 -3.70 3.66
N ALA A 118 -11.49 -2.73 4.44
CA ALA A 118 -12.12 -2.23 5.66
C ALA A 118 -13.33 -1.31 5.40
N GLY A 119 -13.50 -0.83 4.16
CA GLY A 119 -14.62 0.01 3.76
C GLY A 119 -14.31 1.47 3.53
N SER A 120 -13.06 1.90 3.69
CA SER A 120 -12.62 3.27 3.35
C SER A 120 -12.82 3.56 1.86
N LYS A 121 -13.12 4.82 1.51
CA LYS A 121 -13.53 5.25 0.16
C LYS A 121 -12.56 6.25 -0.48
N ASN A 122 -12.17 7.30 0.27
CA ASN A 122 -11.31 8.34 -0.26
C ASN A 122 -9.83 8.01 0.01
N ILE A 123 -9.30 7.08 -0.77
CA ILE A 123 -7.95 6.54 -0.59
C ILE A 123 -7.09 6.92 -1.80
N ILE A 124 -5.95 7.52 -1.53
CA ILE A 124 -4.91 7.81 -2.52
C ILE A 124 -3.81 6.76 -2.36
N GLU A 125 -3.71 5.86 -3.33
CA GLU A 125 -2.68 4.82 -3.38
C GLU A 125 -1.37 5.43 -3.91
N TYR A 126 -0.55 5.97 -3.02
CA TYR A 126 0.64 6.74 -3.38
C TYR A 126 1.65 5.92 -4.19
N HIS A 127 1.80 4.66 -3.87
CA HIS A 127 2.67 3.73 -4.59
C HIS A 127 1.91 2.82 -5.59
N GLY A 128 0.71 3.22 -6.03
CA GLY A 128 -0.09 2.41 -6.93
C GLY A 128 -0.76 1.23 -6.23
N THR A 129 -1.08 0.17 -6.99
CA THR A 129 -1.92 -0.93 -6.50
C THR A 129 -1.43 -2.32 -6.93
N SER A 130 -1.66 -3.32 -6.08
CA SER A 130 -1.47 -4.73 -6.42
C SER A 130 -2.67 -5.37 -7.13
N ARG A 131 -3.81 -4.67 -7.20
CA ARG A 131 -5.06 -5.23 -7.77
C ARG A 131 -5.03 -5.42 -9.27
N THR A 132 -4.19 -4.69 -9.95
CA THR A 132 -4.11 -4.75 -11.41
C THR A 132 -2.70 -5.00 -11.91
N LEU A 133 -2.65 -5.59 -13.11
CA LEU A 133 -1.43 -5.83 -13.87
C LEU A 133 -1.54 -5.14 -15.22
N THR A 134 -0.51 -4.45 -15.66
CA THR A 134 -0.44 -3.82 -16.98
C THR A 134 0.54 -4.56 -17.88
N CYS A 135 0.12 -4.82 -19.11
CA CYS A 135 0.99 -5.39 -20.13
C CYS A 135 2.04 -4.38 -20.59
N LEU A 136 3.32 -4.74 -20.52
CA LEU A 136 4.42 -3.87 -20.95
C LEU A 136 4.47 -3.67 -22.47
N ASN A 137 3.77 -4.52 -23.26
CA ASN A 137 3.76 -4.44 -24.72
C ASN A 137 2.54 -3.70 -25.26
N CYS A 138 1.33 -4.07 -24.86
CA CYS A 138 0.08 -3.51 -25.40
C CYS A 138 -0.70 -2.63 -24.42
N THR A 139 -0.17 -2.36 -23.24
CA THR A 139 -0.74 -1.49 -22.19
C THR A 139 -2.10 -1.91 -21.63
N GLN A 140 -2.64 -3.05 -22.04
CA GLN A 140 -3.89 -3.57 -21.49
C GLN A 140 -3.76 -3.90 -20.02
N LYS A 141 -4.80 -3.57 -19.24
CA LYS A 141 -4.89 -3.82 -17.80
C LYS A 141 -5.76 -5.03 -17.50
N PHE A 142 -5.37 -5.76 -16.49
CA PHE A 142 -6.04 -6.98 -16.04
C PHE A 142 -6.15 -7.01 -14.51
N ASP A 143 -7.19 -7.64 -14.02
CA ASP A 143 -7.33 -7.98 -12.62
C ASP A 143 -6.27 -9.01 -12.22
N SER A 144 -5.46 -8.66 -11.20
CA SER A 144 -4.34 -9.50 -10.78
C SER A 144 -4.80 -10.85 -10.23
N LYS A 145 -5.88 -10.87 -9.44
CA LYS A 145 -6.41 -12.10 -8.82
C LYS A 145 -6.79 -13.12 -9.87
N LYS A 146 -7.55 -12.69 -10.90
CA LYS A 146 -8.03 -13.58 -11.99
C LYS A 146 -6.90 -14.19 -12.81
N LEU A 147 -5.76 -13.48 -12.95
CA LEU A 147 -4.63 -13.97 -13.73
C LEU A 147 -3.65 -14.82 -12.91
N LEU A 148 -3.45 -14.46 -11.64
CA LEU A 148 -2.50 -15.15 -10.78
C LEU A 148 -3.03 -16.47 -10.20
N GLU A 149 -4.35 -16.70 -10.21
CA GLU A 149 -4.97 -17.99 -9.87
C GLU A 149 -4.55 -19.14 -10.78
N LYS A 150 -4.01 -18.85 -11.97
CA LYS A 150 -3.56 -19.85 -12.95
C LYS A 150 -2.15 -20.40 -12.72
N GLU A 151 -1.51 -20.05 -11.62
CA GLU A 151 -0.22 -20.58 -11.11
C GLU A 151 0.98 -20.51 -12.08
N LYS A 152 0.86 -19.84 -13.24
CA LYS A 152 1.96 -19.71 -14.20
C LYS A 152 2.67 -18.38 -14.04
N LEU A 153 3.91 -18.40 -13.55
CA LEU A 153 4.78 -17.21 -13.42
C LEU A 153 5.93 -17.26 -14.43
N PRO A 154 6.26 -16.13 -15.05
CA PRO A 154 5.57 -14.85 -15.03
C PRO A 154 4.23 -14.89 -15.77
N PRO A 155 3.21 -14.11 -15.32
CA PRO A 155 1.94 -14.01 -16.03
C PRO A 155 2.16 -13.29 -17.37
N GLN A 156 1.47 -13.77 -18.39
CA GLN A 156 1.52 -13.24 -19.74
C GLN A 156 0.19 -12.62 -20.16
N CYS A 157 0.26 -11.60 -21.00
CA CYS A 157 -0.90 -10.94 -21.56
C CYS A 157 -1.73 -11.91 -22.42
N PRO A 158 -3.03 -12.09 -22.16
CA PRO A 158 -3.89 -12.97 -22.95
C PRO A 158 -4.03 -12.54 -24.42
N TYR A 159 -3.76 -11.26 -24.74
CA TYR A 159 -3.94 -10.72 -26.10
C TYR A 159 -2.66 -10.76 -26.93
N CYS A 160 -1.50 -10.42 -26.34
CA CYS A 160 -0.25 -10.28 -27.11
C CYS A 160 0.90 -11.09 -26.55
N ASN A 161 0.66 -11.91 -25.54
CA ASN A 161 1.67 -12.72 -24.84
C ASN A 161 2.84 -11.91 -24.21
N GLY A 162 2.68 -10.59 -24.12
CA GLY A 162 3.66 -9.69 -23.48
C GLY A 162 3.73 -9.88 -21.97
N LEU A 163 4.85 -9.51 -21.35
CA LEU A 163 5.06 -9.56 -19.91
C LEU A 163 4.08 -8.64 -19.19
N LEU A 164 3.44 -9.12 -18.15
CA LEU A 164 2.60 -8.31 -17.25
C LEU A 164 3.43 -7.82 -16.07
N LYS A 165 3.23 -6.55 -15.70
CA LYS A 165 3.83 -5.91 -14.53
C LYS A 165 2.73 -5.48 -13.57
N PRO A 166 2.91 -5.66 -12.23
CA PRO A 166 1.98 -5.09 -11.27
C PRO A 166 1.95 -3.55 -11.34
N ASP A 167 0.77 -2.97 -11.11
CA ASP A 167 0.56 -1.52 -11.16
C ASP A 167 1.00 -0.79 -9.88
N PHE A 168 1.89 -1.37 -9.10
CA PHE A 168 2.57 -0.64 -8.03
C PHE A 168 3.96 -0.19 -8.47
N VAL A 169 4.43 0.88 -7.82
CA VAL A 169 5.67 1.57 -8.14
C VAL A 169 6.87 0.68 -7.81
N PHE A 170 7.70 0.44 -8.80
CA PHE A 170 9.00 -0.21 -8.63
C PHE A 170 10.08 0.81 -8.27
N PHE A 171 11.23 0.34 -7.79
CA PHE A 171 12.36 1.25 -7.55
C PHE A 171 12.81 1.92 -8.85
N ASN A 172 13.09 3.22 -8.75
CA ASN A 172 13.41 4.11 -9.86
C ASN A 172 12.23 4.41 -10.81
N GLU A 173 11.00 4.00 -10.48
CA GLU A 173 9.83 4.50 -11.18
C GLU A 173 9.29 5.77 -10.51
N PRO A 174 8.73 6.70 -11.27
CA PRO A 174 8.06 7.86 -10.70
C PRO A 174 6.77 7.43 -10.00
N ILE A 175 6.37 8.21 -9.01
CA ILE A 175 5.03 8.10 -8.42
C ILE A 175 4.00 8.43 -9.50
N PRO A 176 2.87 7.70 -9.59
CA PRO A 176 1.82 8.04 -10.53
C PRO A 176 1.39 9.50 -10.39
N SER A 177 1.36 10.23 -11.49
CA SER A 177 1.14 11.69 -11.48
C SER A 177 -0.18 12.09 -10.80
N GLU A 178 -1.23 11.31 -10.98
CA GLU A 178 -2.52 11.52 -10.32
C GLU A 178 -2.41 11.34 -8.80
N SER A 179 -1.76 10.26 -8.35
CA SER A 179 -1.55 10.01 -6.92
C SER A 179 -0.72 11.10 -6.27
N GLN A 180 0.33 11.56 -6.95
CA GLN A 180 1.16 12.67 -6.48
C GLN A 180 0.38 13.98 -6.39
N PHE A 181 -0.39 14.30 -7.44
CA PHE A 181 -1.23 15.52 -7.47
C PHE A 181 -2.27 15.49 -6.35
N LEU A 182 -3.03 14.39 -6.20
CA LEU A 182 -4.06 14.27 -5.17
C LEU A 182 -3.45 14.29 -3.77
N SER A 183 -2.32 13.62 -3.55
CA SER A 183 -1.64 13.66 -2.25
C SER A 183 -1.21 15.07 -1.87
N ASN A 184 -0.60 15.81 -2.79
CA ASN A 184 -0.22 17.20 -2.55
C ASN A 184 -1.45 18.08 -2.29
N LYS A 185 -2.51 17.91 -3.07
CA LYS A 185 -3.77 18.63 -2.89
C LYS A 185 -4.35 18.41 -1.50
N TYR A 186 -4.54 17.15 -1.09
CA TYR A 186 -5.15 16.84 0.19
C TYR A 186 -4.25 17.23 1.36
N ALA A 187 -2.93 17.01 1.25
CA ALA A 187 -2.00 17.44 2.28
C ALA A 187 -1.99 18.98 2.47
N SER A 188 -2.13 19.76 1.39
CA SER A 188 -2.19 21.22 1.49
C SER A 188 -3.51 21.75 2.06
N MET A 189 -4.57 20.95 2.03
CA MET A 189 -5.88 21.29 2.62
C MET A 189 -5.98 20.89 4.10
N ALA A 190 -5.07 20.01 4.56
CA ALA A 190 -5.17 19.46 5.91
C ALA A 190 -4.93 20.51 6.99
N GLU A 191 -5.88 20.64 7.92
CA GLU A 191 -5.70 21.30 9.21
C GLU A 191 -5.04 20.35 10.22
N LEU A 192 -5.36 19.05 10.12
CA LEU A 192 -4.74 17.99 10.89
C LEU A 192 -4.19 16.92 9.95
N PHE A 193 -2.91 16.61 10.12
CA PHE A 193 -2.22 15.56 9.38
C PHE A 193 -1.73 14.48 10.33
N ILE A 194 -2.28 13.26 10.21
CA ILE A 194 -1.96 12.13 11.09
C ILE A 194 -1.04 11.16 10.35
N LEU A 195 0.06 10.76 10.98
CA LEU A 195 1.07 9.84 10.46
C LEU A 195 1.07 8.51 11.22
#